data_ee26b561b04643cd7e3b8fc3b2b380c2
#
_entry.id   ee26b561b04643cd7e3b8fc3b2b380c2
#
_cell.length_a   1.000
_cell.length_b   1.000
_cell.length_c   1.000
_cell.angle_alpha   90.00
_cell.angle_beta   90.00
_cell.angle_gamma   90.00
#
_symmetry.space_group_name_H-M   'P 1'
#
loop_
_entity.id
_entity.type
_entity.pdbx_description
1 polymer ?
#
loop_
_entity_poly.entity_id
_entity_poly.type
_entity_poly.pdbx_seq_one_letter_code
_entity_poly.pdbx_strand_id
1 'polypeptide(L)'
;MSIYKEISDNFIKAVLRNHKQRLLEIHKRILELYEEMQDTDSMIRSMSTSSKLGKIGGGKTSSQDLGDFLIRHHKMLKQQNEELRAELWRLSEEEETINRVWICFRALEGKEQEYLQLLYVEGRTYKETEMESGVSHKTFETIRGNGIKRIRKLYESSWSNREIVGIHKKTTTTGMSVKRGKKPAEYEQLTLNI
;
A
#
# COMPACT_ATOMS: atom_id res chain seq x y z
N MET A 1 12.50 16.90 8.62
CA MET A 1 13.14 15.81 7.83
C MET A 1 12.03 14.97 7.23
N SER A 2 12.09 14.67 5.93
CA SER A 2 11.12 13.76 5.29
C SER A 2 11.31 12.37 5.86
N ILE A 3 10.20 11.75 6.29
CA ILE A 3 10.17 10.37 6.80
C ILE A 3 10.23 9.37 5.63
N TYR A 4 9.87 9.83 4.43
CA TYR A 4 9.78 8.98 3.25
C TYR A 4 11.04 9.06 2.40
N LYS A 5 11.46 7.89 1.90
CA LYS A 5 12.61 7.74 1.02
C LYS A 5 12.31 8.39 -0.34
N GLU A 6 13.32 9.01 -0.96
CA GLU A 6 13.21 9.56 -2.31
C GLU A 6 12.79 8.47 -3.32
N ILE A 7 11.85 8.82 -4.21
CA ILE A 7 11.34 7.92 -5.24
C ILE A 7 11.63 8.44 -6.64
N SER A 8 11.91 7.52 -7.58
CA SER A 8 12.18 7.86 -8.97
C SER A 8 10.89 8.04 -9.78
N ASP A 9 10.96 8.82 -10.88
CA ASP A 9 9.85 8.95 -11.84
C ASP A 9 9.42 7.61 -12.43
N ASN A 10 10.37 6.71 -12.66
CA ASN A 10 10.08 5.39 -13.20
C ASN A 10 9.30 4.53 -12.20
N PHE A 11 9.62 4.66 -10.91
CA PHE A 11 8.86 3.98 -9.86
C PHE A 11 7.42 4.50 -9.80
N ILE A 12 7.21 5.83 -9.83
CA ILE A 12 5.87 6.42 -9.87
C ILE A 12 5.06 5.87 -11.03
N LYS A 13 5.65 5.88 -12.25
CA LYS A 13 4.99 5.36 -13.46
C LYS A 13 4.65 3.87 -13.34
N ALA A 14 5.55 3.07 -12.76
CA ALA A 14 5.33 1.64 -12.55
C ALA A 14 4.19 1.38 -11.55
N VAL A 15 4.16 2.14 -10.46
CA VAL A 15 3.07 2.06 -9.48
C VAL A 15 1.73 2.42 -10.13
N LEU A 16 1.65 3.52 -10.89
CA LEU A 16 0.39 3.92 -11.53
C LEU A 16 -0.13 2.87 -12.52
N ARG A 17 0.76 2.18 -13.25
CA ARG A 17 0.38 1.13 -14.20
C ARG A 17 -0.12 -0.14 -13.53
N ASN A 18 0.53 -0.55 -12.46
CA ASN A 18 0.36 -1.89 -11.89
C ASN A 18 -0.22 -1.86 -10.46
N HIS A 19 -0.75 -0.71 -10.00
CA HIS A 19 -1.19 -0.49 -8.64
C HIS A 19 -2.05 -1.64 -8.09
N LYS A 20 -3.15 -1.98 -8.77
CA LYS A 20 -4.09 -3.01 -8.31
C LYS A 20 -3.45 -4.40 -8.27
N GLN A 21 -2.72 -4.73 -9.35
CA GLN A 21 -2.06 -6.03 -9.48
C GLN A 21 -1.00 -6.22 -8.39
N ARG A 22 -0.18 -5.19 -8.18
CA ARG A 22 0.90 -5.25 -7.18
C ARG A 22 0.37 -5.36 -5.76
N LEU A 23 -0.70 -4.63 -5.40
CA LEU A 23 -1.35 -4.77 -4.10
C LEU A 23 -1.92 -6.18 -3.90
N LEU A 24 -2.55 -6.75 -4.94
CA LEU A 24 -3.08 -8.12 -4.87
C LEU A 24 -1.96 -9.14 -4.59
N GLU A 25 -0.82 -9.01 -5.27
CA GLU A 25 0.35 -9.87 -5.08
C GLU A 25 0.91 -9.75 -3.65
N ILE A 26 1.04 -8.51 -3.16
CA ILE A 26 1.51 -8.25 -1.79
C ILE A 26 0.56 -8.88 -0.76
N HIS A 27 -0.75 -8.63 -0.88
CA HIS A 27 -1.74 -9.17 0.05
C HIS A 27 -1.76 -10.70 0.04
N LYS A 28 -1.66 -11.31 -1.14
CA LYS A 28 -1.57 -12.76 -1.26
C LYS A 28 -0.34 -13.29 -0.53
N ARG A 29 0.83 -12.68 -0.76
CA ARG A 29 2.07 -13.12 -0.10
C ARG A 29 2.04 -12.90 1.41
N ILE A 30 1.42 -11.81 1.88
CA ILE A 30 1.20 -11.56 3.31
C ILE A 30 0.36 -12.69 3.95
N LEU A 31 -0.71 -13.12 3.30
CA LEU A 31 -1.53 -14.24 3.79
C LEU A 31 -0.74 -15.54 3.86
N GLU A 32 0.02 -15.88 2.82
CA GLU A 32 0.90 -17.04 2.80
C GLU A 32 1.91 -17.01 3.97
N LEU A 33 2.54 -15.84 4.22
CA LEU A 33 3.47 -15.67 5.33
C LEU A 33 2.81 -15.87 6.70
N TYR A 34 1.56 -15.41 6.88
CA TYR A 34 0.84 -15.67 8.13
C TYR A 34 0.57 -17.14 8.35
N GLU A 35 0.22 -17.90 7.31
CA GLU A 35 0.04 -19.35 7.37
C GLU A 35 1.37 -20.04 7.73
N GLU A 36 2.47 -19.72 7.03
CA GLU A 36 3.81 -20.24 7.32
C GLU A 36 4.25 -19.95 8.77
N MET A 37 3.96 -18.75 9.28
CA MET A 37 4.28 -18.37 10.67
C MET A 37 3.46 -19.18 11.69
N GLN A 38 2.17 -19.42 11.44
CA GLN A 38 1.32 -20.23 12.32
C GLN A 38 1.81 -21.66 12.40
N ASP A 39 2.21 -22.25 11.28
CA ASP A 39 2.78 -23.60 11.22
C ASP A 39 4.10 -23.68 12.02
N THR A 40 4.99 -22.71 11.83
CA THR A 40 6.25 -22.62 12.56
C THR A 40 6.05 -22.45 14.06
N ASP A 41 5.12 -21.59 14.49
CA ASP A 41 4.77 -21.41 15.91
C ASP A 41 4.16 -22.67 16.52
N SER A 42 3.34 -23.39 15.77
CA SER A 42 2.76 -24.68 16.18
C SER A 42 3.85 -25.75 16.39
N MET A 43 4.82 -25.84 15.48
CA MET A 43 5.98 -26.71 15.62
C MET A 43 6.82 -26.39 16.86
N ILE A 44 7.12 -25.10 17.08
CA ILE A 44 7.87 -24.65 18.26
C ILE A 44 7.16 -25.04 19.57
N ARG A 45 5.85 -24.85 19.64
CA ARG A 45 5.04 -25.22 20.81
C ARG A 45 5.03 -26.73 21.06
N SER A 46 4.86 -27.53 20.01
CA SER A 46 4.85 -29.00 20.11
C SER A 46 6.18 -29.54 20.64
N MET A 47 7.29 -28.98 20.23
CA MET A 47 8.63 -29.33 20.72
C MET A 47 8.82 -28.94 22.18
N SER A 48 8.32 -27.78 22.61
CA SER A 48 8.40 -27.34 24.01
C SER A 48 7.62 -28.22 24.96
N THR A 49 6.51 -28.81 24.50
CA THR A 49 5.70 -29.77 25.29
C THR A 49 6.34 -31.15 25.32
N SER A 50 6.94 -31.60 24.22
CA SER A 50 7.63 -32.90 24.14
C SER A 50 8.86 -32.98 25.05
N SER A 51 9.58 -31.88 25.25
CA SER A 51 10.73 -31.84 26.15
C SER A 51 10.38 -32.06 27.64
N LYS A 52 9.10 -31.86 28.04
CA LYS A 52 8.61 -32.16 29.40
C LYS A 52 8.28 -33.65 29.61
N LEU A 53 8.06 -34.43 28.54
CA LEU A 53 7.80 -35.88 28.62
C LEU A 53 9.07 -36.75 28.65
N GLY A 54 10.25 -36.17 28.39
CA GLY A 54 11.49 -36.91 28.21
C GLY A 54 12.16 -37.42 29.52
N LYS A 55 11.48 -37.48 30.66
CA LYS A 55 12.04 -38.02 31.90
C LYS A 55 11.69 -39.49 32.21
N ILE A 56 11.30 -40.25 31.20
CA ILE A 56 10.96 -41.68 31.36
C ILE A 56 11.94 -42.52 30.56
N GLY A 57 12.84 -43.20 31.24
CA GLY A 57 13.60 -44.33 30.72
C GLY A 57 15.12 -44.14 30.59
N GLY A 58 15.91 -44.73 31.47
CA GLY A 58 17.35 -44.75 31.42
C GLY A 58 17.92 -45.60 30.30
N GLY A 59 18.65 -44.95 29.42
CA GLY A 59 19.55 -45.58 28.44
C GLY A 59 20.75 -44.66 28.20
N LYS A 60 21.96 -45.21 28.40
CA LYS A 60 23.19 -44.40 28.62
C LYS A 60 23.85 -43.76 27.40
N THR A 61 23.30 -43.79 26.20
CA THR A 61 24.03 -43.33 25.00
C THR A 61 23.24 -42.48 23.99
N SER A 62 21.90 -42.35 24.12
CA SER A 62 21.07 -41.70 23.12
C SER A 62 20.48 -40.31 23.54
N SER A 63 20.55 -39.96 24.82
CA SER A 63 19.85 -38.76 25.30
C SER A 63 20.55 -37.45 25.01
N GLN A 64 21.88 -37.47 24.93
CA GLN A 64 22.68 -36.26 24.67
C GLN A 64 22.55 -35.82 23.22
N ASP A 65 22.54 -36.76 22.29
CA ASP A 65 22.43 -36.54 20.86
C ASP A 65 21.01 -36.03 20.47
N LEU A 66 19.97 -36.58 21.11
CA LEU A 66 18.59 -36.15 20.90
C LEU A 66 18.34 -34.75 21.47
N GLY A 67 18.91 -34.43 22.64
CA GLY A 67 18.83 -33.12 23.26
C GLY A 67 19.47 -32.03 22.38
N ASP A 68 20.65 -32.28 21.88
CA ASP A 68 21.36 -31.37 20.99
C ASP A 68 20.63 -31.20 19.65
N PHE A 69 20.04 -32.27 19.11
CA PHE A 69 19.20 -32.20 17.91
C PHE A 69 17.96 -31.29 18.13
N LEU A 70 17.24 -31.47 19.24
CA LEU A 70 16.09 -30.64 19.57
C LEU A 70 16.45 -29.17 19.74
N ILE A 71 17.56 -28.86 20.39
CA ILE A 71 18.05 -27.48 20.57
C ILE A 71 18.38 -26.84 19.22
N ARG A 72 19.09 -27.55 18.32
CA ARG A 72 19.42 -27.05 16.99
C ARG A 72 18.17 -26.82 16.16
N HIS A 73 17.23 -27.77 16.18
CA HIS A 73 15.98 -27.65 15.44
C HIS A 73 15.11 -26.49 15.95
N HIS A 74 15.03 -26.33 17.27
CA HIS A 74 14.32 -25.19 17.87
C HIS A 74 14.94 -23.83 17.48
N LYS A 75 16.28 -23.76 17.46
CA LYS A 75 17.00 -22.56 17.02
C LYS A 75 16.72 -22.26 15.54
N MET A 76 16.70 -23.29 14.69
CA MET A 76 16.40 -23.15 13.26
C MET A 76 14.98 -22.64 13.04
N LEU A 77 13.97 -23.18 13.73
CA LEU A 77 12.58 -22.72 13.62
C LEU A 77 12.41 -21.27 14.09
N LYS A 78 13.10 -20.88 15.16
CA LYS A 78 13.09 -19.47 15.60
C LYS A 78 13.68 -18.54 14.55
N GLN A 79 14.82 -18.91 13.97
CA GLN A 79 15.44 -18.12 12.91
C GLN A 79 14.52 -18.01 11.71
N GLN A 80 13.88 -19.10 11.28
CA GLN A 80 12.91 -19.08 10.19
C GLN A 80 11.74 -18.13 10.49
N ASN A 81 11.20 -18.13 11.71
CA ASN A 81 10.13 -17.22 12.10
C ASN A 81 10.57 -15.75 12.06
N GLU A 82 11.82 -15.45 12.45
CA GLU A 82 12.38 -14.10 12.34
C GLU A 82 12.51 -13.64 10.89
N GLU A 83 12.94 -14.55 9.99
CA GLU A 83 13.03 -14.28 8.54
C GLU A 83 11.65 -14.00 7.93
N LEU A 84 10.62 -14.80 8.27
CA LEU A 84 9.23 -14.58 7.83
C LEU A 84 8.69 -13.24 8.32
N ARG A 85 8.97 -12.86 9.57
CA ARG A 85 8.59 -11.54 10.12
C ARG A 85 9.28 -10.39 9.40
N ALA A 86 10.55 -10.54 9.07
CA ALA A 86 11.30 -9.52 8.32
C ALA A 86 10.73 -9.34 6.91
N GLU A 87 10.34 -10.43 6.24
CA GLU A 87 9.68 -10.38 4.94
C GLU A 87 8.31 -9.71 5.03
N LEU A 88 7.50 -10.05 6.04
CA LEU A 88 6.21 -9.42 6.30
C LEU A 88 6.34 -7.90 6.48
N TRP A 89 7.33 -7.46 7.28
CA TRP A 89 7.60 -6.05 7.48
C TRP A 89 7.96 -5.33 6.17
N ARG A 90 8.84 -5.93 5.37
CA ARG A 90 9.23 -5.39 4.06
C ARG A 90 8.05 -5.24 3.10
N LEU A 91 7.15 -6.22 3.06
CA LEU A 91 5.94 -6.16 2.23
C LEU A 91 4.97 -5.08 2.71
N SER A 92 4.82 -4.90 4.02
CA SER A 92 4.00 -3.84 4.60
C SER A 92 4.54 -2.45 4.28
N GLU A 93 5.87 -2.26 4.30
CA GLU A 93 6.50 -0.99 3.88
C GLU A 93 6.31 -0.73 2.37
N GLU A 94 6.40 -1.79 1.55
CA GLU A 94 6.15 -1.69 0.10
C GLU A 94 4.69 -1.31 -0.17
N GLU A 95 3.74 -1.94 0.53
CA GLU A 95 2.31 -1.62 0.44
C GLU A 95 2.03 -0.16 0.81
N GLU A 96 2.59 0.32 1.93
CA GLU A 96 2.45 1.71 2.35
C GLU A 96 2.99 2.68 1.29
N THR A 97 4.16 2.39 0.74
CA THR A 97 4.80 3.17 -0.31
C THR A 97 3.90 3.28 -1.56
N ILE A 98 3.37 2.15 -2.03
CA ILE A 98 2.48 2.08 -3.19
C ILE A 98 1.19 2.86 -2.92
N ASN A 99 0.56 2.66 -1.76
CA ASN A 99 -0.66 3.33 -1.37
C ASN A 99 -0.45 4.84 -1.26
N ARG A 100 0.69 5.30 -0.72
CA ARG A 100 0.99 6.73 -0.63
C ARG A 100 1.17 7.37 -2.01
N VAL A 101 1.88 6.72 -2.94
CA VAL A 101 1.99 7.21 -4.33
C VAL A 101 0.61 7.33 -4.97
N TRP A 102 -0.26 6.35 -4.77
CA TRP A 102 -1.64 6.37 -5.29
C TRP A 102 -2.46 7.51 -4.71
N ILE A 103 -2.35 7.76 -3.41
CA ILE A 103 -3.01 8.88 -2.72
C ILE A 103 -2.52 10.21 -3.29
N CYS A 104 -1.21 10.38 -3.49
CA CYS A 104 -0.63 11.57 -4.10
C CYS A 104 -1.13 11.80 -5.54
N PHE A 105 -1.24 10.72 -6.34
CA PHE A 105 -1.83 10.79 -7.67
C PHE A 105 -3.31 11.24 -7.62
N ARG A 106 -4.10 10.67 -6.69
CA ARG A 106 -5.51 11.04 -6.51
C ARG A 106 -5.71 12.46 -6.00
N ALA A 107 -4.69 13.06 -5.41
CA ALA A 107 -4.69 14.45 -4.96
C ALA A 107 -4.31 15.46 -6.06
N LEU A 108 -3.94 14.99 -7.25
CA LEU A 108 -3.77 15.85 -8.42
C LEU A 108 -5.12 16.33 -8.94
N GLU A 109 -5.12 17.42 -9.69
CA GLU A 109 -6.31 18.04 -10.26
C GLU A 109 -6.12 18.42 -11.74
N GLY A 110 -7.24 18.54 -12.45
CA GLY A 110 -7.25 19.02 -13.83
C GLY A 110 -6.50 18.11 -14.79
N LYS A 111 -5.87 18.71 -15.79
CA LYS A 111 -5.21 17.99 -16.88
C LYS A 111 -4.01 17.14 -16.44
N GLU A 112 -3.36 17.48 -15.34
CA GLU A 112 -2.26 16.66 -14.79
C GLU A 112 -2.75 15.27 -14.39
N GLN A 113 -3.86 15.19 -13.64
CA GLN A 113 -4.47 13.93 -13.23
C GLN A 113 -5.02 13.16 -14.44
N GLU A 114 -5.76 13.85 -15.31
CA GLU A 114 -6.38 13.27 -16.50
C GLU A 114 -5.35 12.57 -17.39
N TYR A 115 -4.26 13.24 -17.76
CA TYR A 115 -3.25 12.65 -18.64
C TYR A 115 -2.49 11.49 -17.99
N LEU A 116 -2.20 11.57 -16.70
CA LEU A 116 -1.58 10.45 -15.99
C LEU A 116 -2.55 9.27 -15.84
N GLN A 117 -3.84 9.53 -15.66
CA GLN A 117 -4.89 8.51 -15.64
C GLN A 117 -4.94 7.75 -16.96
N LEU A 118 -5.07 8.46 -18.09
CA LEU A 118 -5.17 7.87 -19.41
C LEU A 118 -3.92 7.05 -19.76
N LEU A 119 -2.73 7.62 -19.54
CA LEU A 119 -1.46 7.00 -19.91
C LEU A 119 -1.07 5.81 -19.06
N TYR A 120 -1.21 5.94 -17.73
CA TYR A 120 -0.61 4.97 -16.82
C TYR A 120 -1.64 4.05 -16.15
N VAL A 121 -2.83 4.54 -15.86
CA VAL A 121 -3.86 3.73 -15.20
C VAL A 121 -4.71 2.98 -16.22
N GLU A 122 -5.10 3.65 -17.30
CA GLU A 122 -5.89 3.04 -18.39
C GLU A 122 -5.03 2.37 -19.45
N GLY A 123 -3.72 2.67 -19.47
CA GLY A 123 -2.77 2.03 -20.37
C GLY A 123 -2.91 2.49 -21.84
N ARG A 124 -3.49 3.66 -22.09
CA ARG A 124 -3.59 4.20 -23.44
C ARG A 124 -2.22 4.53 -24.01
N THR A 125 -2.10 4.48 -25.31
CA THR A 125 -0.85 4.86 -25.95
C THR A 125 -0.60 6.37 -25.83
N TYR A 126 0.66 6.74 -25.82
CA TYR A 126 1.07 8.15 -25.75
C TYR A 126 0.44 8.97 -26.87
N LYS A 127 0.48 8.43 -28.10
CA LYS A 127 0.00 9.11 -29.31
C LYS A 127 -1.52 9.34 -29.27
N GLU A 128 -2.28 8.37 -28.83
CA GLU A 128 -3.75 8.50 -28.67
C GLU A 128 -4.10 9.57 -27.65
N THR A 129 -3.46 9.53 -26.48
CA THR A 129 -3.70 10.50 -25.41
C THR A 129 -3.31 11.92 -25.81
N GLU A 130 -2.20 12.08 -26.54
CA GLU A 130 -1.76 13.37 -27.06
C GLU A 130 -2.77 13.92 -28.08
N MET A 131 -3.22 13.11 -29.02
CA MET A 131 -4.22 13.52 -30.02
C MET A 131 -5.54 13.92 -29.36
N GLU A 132 -6.02 13.16 -28.40
CA GLU A 132 -7.27 13.43 -27.66
C GLU A 132 -7.17 14.69 -26.81
N SER A 133 -5.98 15.00 -26.30
CA SER A 133 -5.74 16.18 -25.47
C SER A 133 -5.93 17.52 -26.18
N GLY A 134 -5.82 17.55 -27.51
CA GLY A 134 -5.96 18.73 -28.34
C GLY A 134 -4.90 19.82 -28.10
N VAL A 135 -3.82 19.53 -27.37
CA VAL A 135 -2.72 20.46 -27.09
C VAL A 135 -1.45 20.10 -27.87
N SER A 136 -0.51 21.05 -27.97
CA SER A 136 0.76 20.77 -28.62
C SER A 136 1.57 19.70 -27.86
N HIS A 137 2.39 18.94 -28.57
CA HIS A 137 3.30 17.95 -28.00
C HIS A 137 4.09 18.48 -26.80
N LYS A 138 4.70 19.66 -26.95
CA LYS A 138 5.47 20.28 -25.89
C LYS A 138 4.63 20.59 -24.66
N THR A 139 3.39 21.06 -24.84
CA THR A 139 2.46 21.38 -23.76
C THR A 139 2.04 20.10 -23.04
N PHE A 140 1.70 19.05 -23.81
CA PHE A 140 1.34 17.74 -23.26
C PHE A 140 2.45 17.15 -22.38
N GLU A 141 3.69 17.13 -22.89
CA GLU A 141 4.86 16.65 -22.14
C GLU A 141 5.11 17.46 -20.86
N THR A 142 4.94 18.78 -20.94
CA THR A 142 5.11 19.66 -19.79
C THR A 142 4.08 19.35 -18.70
N ILE A 143 2.80 19.21 -19.06
CA ILE A 143 1.72 18.89 -18.10
C ILE A 143 1.96 17.52 -17.48
N ARG A 144 2.27 16.50 -18.29
CA ARG A 144 2.59 15.14 -17.83
C ARG A 144 3.78 15.14 -16.86
N GLY A 145 4.86 15.84 -17.22
CA GLY A 145 6.06 15.95 -16.39
C GLY A 145 5.79 16.67 -15.07
N ASN A 146 4.99 17.72 -15.09
CA ASN A 146 4.59 18.47 -13.91
C ASN A 146 3.75 17.59 -12.97
N GLY A 147 2.83 16.80 -13.49
CA GLY A 147 2.04 15.85 -12.69
C GLY A 147 2.93 14.86 -11.94
N ILE A 148 3.93 14.26 -12.60
CA ILE A 148 4.88 13.33 -11.95
C ILE A 148 5.71 14.05 -10.88
N LYS A 149 6.23 15.25 -11.17
CA LYS A 149 6.98 16.06 -10.19
C LYS A 149 6.12 16.44 -8.97
N ARG A 150 4.84 16.72 -9.19
CA ARG A 150 3.89 17.05 -8.12
C ARG A 150 3.60 15.85 -7.23
N ILE A 151 3.42 14.64 -7.81
CA ILE A 151 3.31 13.39 -7.06
C ILE A 151 4.54 13.20 -6.17
N ARG A 152 5.76 13.32 -6.73
CA ARG A 152 7.00 13.20 -5.97
C ARG A 152 7.04 14.18 -4.81
N LYS A 153 6.77 15.46 -5.06
CA LYS A 153 6.76 16.51 -4.03
C LYS A 153 5.76 16.23 -2.90
N LEU A 154 4.57 15.75 -3.24
CA LEU A 154 3.56 15.35 -2.25
C LEU A 154 4.01 14.12 -1.46
N TYR A 155 4.59 13.12 -2.13
CA TYR A 155 5.10 11.91 -1.51
C TYR A 155 6.21 12.21 -0.48
N GLU A 156 7.17 13.07 -0.83
CA GLU A 156 8.29 13.46 0.01
C GLU A 156 7.91 14.49 1.09
N SER A 157 6.70 15.02 1.04
CA SER A 157 6.23 15.97 2.05
C SER A 157 6.04 15.29 3.42
N SER A 158 6.10 16.10 4.49
CA SER A 158 5.79 15.65 5.85
C SER A 158 4.30 15.45 6.12
N TRP A 159 3.45 15.70 5.14
CA TRP A 159 2.01 15.55 5.28
C TRP A 159 1.58 14.09 5.41
N SER A 160 0.66 13.84 6.32
CA SER A 160 0.01 12.54 6.43
C SER A 160 -0.88 12.25 5.21
N ASN A 161 -1.16 10.99 4.96
CA ASN A 161 -2.06 10.57 3.88
C ASN A 161 -3.45 11.25 3.99
N ARG A 162 -3.94 11.51 5.21
CA ARG A 162 -5.21 12.22 5.45
C ARG A 162 -5.15 13.68 5.05
N GLU A 163 -4.05 14.36 5.31
CA GLU A 163 -3.84 15.76 4.92
C GLU A 163 -3.75 15.90 3.40
N ILE A 164 -3.05 14.98 2.73
CA ILE A 164 -2.96 14.96 1.26
C ILE A 164 -4.35 14.81 0.63
N VAL A 165 -5.18 13.89 1.12
CA VAL A 165 -6.58 13.74 0.69
C VAL A 165 -7.43 14.99 1.01
N GLY A 166 -7.16 15.67 2.12
CA GLY A 166 -7.86 16.88 2.54
C GLY A 166 -7.61 18.08 1.63
N ILE A 167 -6.44 18.15 0.97
CA ILE A 167 -6.10 19.20 0.00
C ILE A 167 -7.06 19.14 -1.20
N HIS A 168 -7.29 17.93 -1.73
CA HIS A 168 -8.19 17.71 -2.87
C HIS A 168 -9.64 18.14 -2.58
N LYS A 169 -10.12 17.95 -1.35
CA LYS A 169 -11.48 18.37 -0.97
C LYS A 169 -11.65 19.89 -0.85
N LYS A 170 -10.62 20.62 -0.43
CA LYS A 170 -10.68 22.09 -0.28
C LYS A 170 -10.67 22.80 -1.62
N THR A 171 -9.91 22.33 -2.60
CA THR A 171 -9.85 22.93 -3.94
C THR A 171 -11.12 22.69 -4.74
N THR A 172 -11.78 21.54 -4.58
CA THR A 172 -13.05 21.24 -5.25
C THR A 172 -14.19 22.13 -4.73
N THR A 173 -14.16 22.53 -3.45
CA THR A 173 -15.20 23.38 -2.84
C THR A 173 -15.03 24.86 -3.21
N THR A 174 -13.81 25.32 -3.50
CA THR A 174 -13.54 26.73 -3.86
C THR A 174 -13.84 27.03 -5.34
N GLY A 175 -13.94 26.02 -6.21
CA GLY A 175 -14.27 26.16 -7.64
C GLY A 175 -15.76 26.31 -7.97
N MET A 176 -16.65 26.03 -7.02
CA MET A 176 -18.09 26.30 -7.17
C MET A 176 -18.44 27.70 -6.66
N SER A 177 -18.18 28.69 -7.46
CA SER A 177 -18.82 30.00 -7.34
C SER A 177 -20.33 29.81 -7.53
N VAL A 178 -21.04 29.74 -6.41
CA VAL A 178 -22.49 29.68 -6.37
C VAL A 178 -23.02 30.99 -6.96
N LYS A 179 -23.51 30.98 -8.20
CA LYS A 179 -24.45 32.00 -8.70
C LYS A 179 -25.66 31.98 -7.76
N ARG A 180 -25.79 33.04 -6.93
CA ARG A 180 -26.98 33.27 -6.15
C ARG A 180 -28.20 33.36 -7.09
N GLY A 181 -29.01 32.33 -7.09
CA GLY A 181 -30.26 32.25 -7.82
C GLY A 181 -31.28 31.49 -7.03
N LYS A 182 -32.28 32.25 -6.51
CA LYS A 182 -33.62 31.86 -6.01
C LYS A 182 -33.70 30.90 -4.81
N LYS A 183 -34.33 31.41 -3.74
CA LYS A 183 -34.83 30.66 -2.58
C LYS A 183 -35.65 29.45 -3.03
N PRO A 184 -35.44 28.25 -2.47
CA PRO A 184 -36.41 27.17 -2.59
C PRO A 184 -37.58 27.42 -1.67
N ALA A 185 -38.77 27.03 -2.16
CA ALA A 185 -40.04 27.10 -1.46
C ALA A 185 -40.02 26.22 -0.20
N GLU A 186 -40.75 26.71 0.78
CA GLU A 186 -41.08 26.10 2.07
C GLU A 186 -41.69 24.71 1.85
N TYR A 187 -41.07 23.65 2.41
CA TYR A 187 -41.70 22.35 2.50
C TYR A 187 -42.42 22.23 3.82
N GLU A 188 -43.75 22.13 3.75
CA GLU A 188 -44.64 21.81 4.86
C GLU A 188 -44.26 20.50 5.51
N GLN A 189 -44.11 20.53 6.83
CA GLN A 189 -43.91 19.33 7.67
C GLN A 189 -45.24 18.56 7.72
N LEU A 190 -45.30 17.39 7.12
CA LEU A 190 -46.32 16.40 7.35
C LEU A 190 -46.06 15.73 8.71
N THR A 191 -46.87 16.14 9.72
CA THR A 191 -46.99 15.46 10.99
C THR A 191 -47.73 14.15 10.80
N LEU A 192 -47.05 13.02 11.00
CA LEU A 192 -47.68 11.71 11.17
C LEU A 192 -48.14 11.57 12.62
N ASN A 193 -49.46 11.68 12.83
CA ASN A 193 -50.15 11.20 14.02
C ASN A 193 -50.33 9.68 13.91
N ILE A 194 -49.74 8.93 14.85
CA ILE A 194 -50.29 7.69 15.42
C ILE A 194 -49.91 7.66 16.88
#